data_79dacc507fbee09e7d5d2534c8ce802d
#
_entry.id   79dacc507fbee09e7d5d2534c8ce802d
#
_cell.length_a   1.000
_cell.length_b   1.000
_cell.length_c   1.000
_cell.angle_alpha   90.00
_cell.angle_beta   90.00
_cell.angle_gamma   90.00
#
_symmetry.space_group_name_H-M   'P 1'
#
loop_
_entity.id
_entity.type
_entity.pdbx_description
1 polymer ?
#
loop_
_entity_poly.entity_id
_entity_poly.type
_entity_poly.pdbx_seq_one_letter_code
_entity_poly.pdbx_strand_id
1 'polypeptide(L)'
;MLYRHRLAALYMSLTPEDQITYTQLSAHLERQIVVWQANLERKALREIHARLGPWSWYLDDCSYRPHDCASSYPDDVYGRTYLQLLFKVQSEDSNAVLVRAQMDQLDSQLRSMFTSGGFAWDVALEPAFPATEFWFLHGQPSPNTS
;
A
#
# COMPACT_ATOMS: atom_id res chain seq x y z
N MET A 1 -6.71 4.53 6.79
CA MET A 1 -7.05 3.95 5.47
C MET A 1 -6.74 2.46 5.37
N LEU A 2 -5.53 2.01 5.65
CA LEU A 2 -5.16 0.59 5.59
C LEU A 2 -6.05 -0.29 6.47
N TYR A 3 -6.34 0.13 7.70
CA TYR A 3 -7.21 -0.60 8.63
C TYR A 3 -8.63 -0.76 8.08
N ARG A 4 -9.20 0.30 7.52
CA ARG A 4 -10.52 0.26 6.87
C ARG A 4 -10.54 -0.70 5.69
N HIS A 5 -9.48 -0.72 4.89
CA HIS A 5 -9.37 -1.61 3.74
C HIS A 5 -9.33 -3.08 4.16
N ARG A 6 -8.63 -3.39 5.26
CA ARG A 6 -8.62 -4.72 5.86
C ARG A 6 -9.99 -5.13 6.39
N LEU A 7 -10.70 -4.22 7.07
CA LEU A 7 -12.05 -4.50 7.55
C LEU A 7 -13.03 -4.75 6.40
N ALA A 8 -12.89 -4.06 5.28
CA ALA A 8 -13.72 -4.31 4.11
C ALA A 8 -13.58 -5.74 3.58
N ALA A 9 -12.36 -6.30 3.61
CA ALA A 9 -12.13 -7.69 3.20
C ALA A 9 -12.80 -8.72 4.13
N LEU A 10 -12.92 -8.38 5.39
CA LEU A 10 -13.48 -9.26 6.43
C LEU A 10 -14.97 -9.01 6.67
N TYR A 11 -15.61 -8.13 5.88
CA TYR A 11 -16.98 -7.69 6.12
C TYR A 11 -17.97 -8.85 6.29
N MET A 12 -17.89 -9.89 5.47
CA MET A 12 -18.77 -11.06 5.53
C MET A 12 -18.52 -11.93 6.78
N SER A 13 -17.37 -11.75 7.44
CA SER A 13 -17.01 -12.43 8.68
C SER A 13 -17.42 -11.66 9.93
N LEU A 14 -17.92 -10.42 9.76
CA LEU A 14 -18.36 -9.58 10.86
C LEU A 14 -19.75 -10.02 11.36
N THR A 15 -20.01 -9.75 12.63
CA THR A 15 -21.38 -9.88 13.15
C THR A 15 -22.32 -8.89 12.45
N PRO A 16 -23.65 -9.15 12.40
CA PRO A 16 -24.60 -8.22 11.81
C PRO A 16 -24.54 -6.81 12.40
N GLU A 17 -24.30 -6.69 13.70
CA GLU A 17 -24.14 -5.40 14.39
C GLU A 17 -22.86 -4.68 13.95
N ASP A 18 -21.75 -5.40 13.85
CA ASP A 18 -20.48 -4.86 13.35
C ASP A 18 -20.57 -4.47 11.87
N GLN A 19 -21.33 -5.20 11.05
CA GLN A 19 -21.58 -4.86 9.66
C GLN A 19 -22.35 -3.53 9.54
N ILE A 20 -23.36 -3.31 10.38
CA ILE A 20 -24.11 -2.05 10.42
C ILE A 20 -23.19 -0.91 10.84
N THR A 21 -22.42 -1.08 11.88
CA THR A 21 -21.46 -0.09 12.38
C THR A 21 -20.41 0.24 11.31
N TYR A 22 -19.85 -0.78 10.67
CA TYR A 22 -18.89 -0.60 9.57
C TYR A 22 -19.50 0.22 8.42
N THR A 23 -20.74 -0.10 8.00
CA THR A 23 -21.42 0.59 6.90
C THR A 23 -21.67 2.06 7.24
N GLN A 24 -22.11 2.35 8.46
CA GLN A 24 -22.36 3.73 8.92
C GLN A 24 -21.07 4.54 8.99
N LEU A 25 -20.01 3.99 9.55
CA LEU A 25 -18.69 4.64 9.65
C LEU A 25 -18.08 4.87 8.27
N SER A 26 -18.20 3.90 7.37
CA SER A 26 -17.71 4.04 6.00
C SER A 26 -18.43 5.14 5.24
N ALA A 27 -19.75 5.22 5.34
CA ALA A 27 -20.55 6.28 4.70
C ALA A 27 -20.22 7.65 5.30
N HIS A 28 -20.01 7.75 6.61
CA HIS A 28 -19.58 8.98 7.27
C HIS A 28 -18.21 9.44 6.77
N LEU A 29 -17.24 8.53 6.72
CA LEU A 29 -15.88 8.83 6.25
C LEU A 29 -15.89 9.31 4.79
N GLU A 30 -16.66 8.67 3.92
CA GLU A 30 -16.78 9.07 2.51
C GLU A 30 -17.34 10.50 2.37
N ARG A 31 -18.34 10.87 3.16
CA ARG A 31 -18.86 12.26 3.18
C ARG A 31 -17.79 13.25 3.65
N GLN A 32 -17.02 12.91 4.67
CA GLN A 32 -15.91 13.75 5.16
C GLN A 32 -14.80 13.91 4.11
N ILE A 33 -14.48 12.86 3.36
CA ILE A 33 -13.50 12.91 2.26
C ILE A 33 -13.94 13.94 1.21
N VAL A 34 -15.22 13.94 0.79
CA VAL A 34 -15.74 14.91 -0.18
C VAL A 34 -15.60 16.34 0.32
N VAL A 35 -15.98 16.61 1.59
CA VAL A 35 -15.93 17.96 2.18
C VAL A 35 -14.50 18.46 2.37
N TRP A 36 -13.56 17.57 2.70
CA TRP A 36 -12.19 17.93 3.04
C TRP A 36 -11.15 17.54 1.98
N GLN A 37 -11.58 17.30 0.75
CA GLN A 37 -10.75 16.77 -0.34
C GLN A 37 -9.40 17.51 -0.46
N ALA A 38 -9.40 18.84 -0.58
CA ALA A 38 -8.18 19.62 -0.75
C ALA A 38 -7.22 19.51 0.46
N ASN A 39 -7.76 19.43 1.67
CA ASN A 39 -6.96 19.26 2.88
C ASN A 39 -6.40 17.83 2.97
N LEU A 40 -7.20 16.85 2.56
CA LEU A 40 -6.83 15.45 2.54
C LEU A 40 -5.69 15.22 1.55
N GLU A 41 -5.78 15.77 0.35
CA GLU A 41 -4.73 15.70 -0.67
C GLU A 41 -3.41 16.29 -0.18
N ARG A 42 -3.44 17.46 0.46
CA ARG A 42 -2.23 18.07 1.02
C ARG A 42 -1.60 17.25 2.14
N LYS A 43 -2.43 16.67 3.01
CA LYS A 43 -1.95 15.76 4.06
C LYS A 43 -1.38 14.48 3.47
N ALA A 44 -2.09 13.89 2.51
CA ALA A 44 -1.63 12.69 1.84
C ALA A 44 -0.31 12.92 1.10
N LEU A 45 -0.14 14.06 0.43
CA LEU A 45 1.11 14.39 -0.25
C LEU A 45 2.29 14.52 0.73
N ARG A 46 2.07 15.12 1.90
CA ARG A 46 3.10 15.15 2.96
C ARG A 46 3.47 13.76 3.46
N GLU A 47 2.47 12.91 3.67
CA GLU A 47 2.71 11.51 4.06
C GLU A 47 3.43 10.72 2.98
N ILE A 48 3.11 10.94 1.71
CA ILE A 48 3.83 10.34 0.59
C ILE A 48 5.31 10.72 0.66
N HIS A 49 5.64 12.00 0.77
CA HIS A 49 7.03 12.46 0.90
C HIS A 49 7.75 11.83 2.09
N ALA A 50 7.08 11.74 3.23
CA ALA A 50 7.66 11.16 4.43
C ALA A 50 7.94 9.64 4.30
N ARG A 51 7.16 8.92 3.51
CA ARG A 51 7.24 7.46 3.36
C ARG A 51 8.09 6.98 2.18
N LEU A 52 8.29 7.82 1.18
CA LEU A 52 9.13 7.48 0.03
C LEU A 52 10.59 7.22 0.44
N GLY A 53 11.14 8.02 1.34
CA GLY A 53 12.51 7.85 1.84
C GLY A 53 12.74 6.49 2.49
N PRO A 54 12.01 6.10 3.55
CA PRO A 54 12.12 4.79 4.18
C PRO A 54 11.91 3.62 3.22
N TRP A 55 10.96 3.72 2.27
CA TRP A 55 10.76 2.70 1.26
C TRP A 55 11.92 2.58 0.28
N SER A 56 12.46 3.70 -0.19
CA SER A 56 13.67 3.74 -1.02
C SER A 56 14.86 3.10 -0.30
N TRP A 57 15.03 3.42 0.96
CA TRP A 57 16.08 2.87 1.81
C TRP A 57 15.98 1.35 1.93
N TYR A 58 14.80 0.85 2.16
CA TYR A 58 14.55 -0.59 2.21
C TYR A 58 14.95 -1.28 0.89
N LEU A 59 14.54 -0.72 -0.25
CA LEU A 59 14.88 -1.29 -1.57
C LEU A 59 16.38 -1.24 -1.85
N ASP A 60 17.07 -0.19 -1.43
CA ASP A 60 18.52 -0.10 -1.55
C ASP A 60 19.20 -1.16 -0.69
N ASP A 61 18.75 -1.35 0.56
CA ASP A 61 19.27 -2.40 1.44
C ASP A 61 19.06 -3.81 0.86
N CYS A 62 17.91 -4.05 0.20
CA CYS A 62 17.62 -5.29 -0.51
C CYS A 62 18.65 -5.60 -1.61
N SER A 63 19.16 -4.58 -2.28
CA SER A 63 20.18 -4.76 -3.32
C SER A 63 21.52 -5.26 -2.77
N TYR A 64 21.81 -4.93 -1.51
CA TYR A 64 23.04 -5.34 -0.83
C TYR A 64 22.86 -6.60 0.02
N ARG A 65 21.68 -6.84 0.58
CA ARG A 65 21.38 -7.94 1.49
C ARG A 65 20.08 -8.68 1.12
N PRO A 66 20.03 -9.32 -0.05
CA PRO A 66 18.76 -9.86 -0.59
C PRO A 66 18.14 -10.97 0.27
N HIS A 67 18.93 -11.74 1.02
CA HIS A 67 18.41 -12.79 1.90
C HIS A 67 17.66 -12.21 3.11
N ASP A 68 18.22 -11.17 3.72
CA ASP A 68 17.61 -10.51 4.88
C ASP A 68 16.33 -9.79 4.49
N CYS A 69 16.35 -9.20 3.30
CA CYS A 69 15.22 -8.49 2.72
C CYS A 69 13.96 -9.36 2.59
N ALA A 70 14.07 -10.57 2.07
CA ALA A 70 12.94 -11.46 1.90
C ALA A 70 12.26 -11.79 3.23
N SER A 71 13.02 -11.94 4.30
CA SER A 71 12.48 -12.28 5.63
C SER A 71 11.74 -11.13 6.29
N SER A 72 12.16 -9.88 6.05
CA SER A 72 11.51 -8.68 6.61
C SER A 72 10.40 -8.13 5.71
N TYR A 73 10.30 -8.61 4.47
CA TYR A 73 9.39 -8.05 3.47
C TYR A 73 7.93 -7.92 3.93
N PRO A 74 7.32 -8.92 4.62
CA PRO A 74 5.93 -8.79 5.07
C PRO A 74 5.68 -7.56 5.95
N ASP A 75 6.68 -7.13 6.71
CA ASP A 75 6.59 -5.93 7.56
C ASP A 75 6.88 -4.66 6.76
N ASP A 76 7.92 -4.66 5.94
CA ASP A 76 8.37 -3.48 5.21
C ASP A 76 7.40 -3.08 4.09
N VAL A 77 6.73 -4.05 3.44
CA VAL A 77 5.76 -3.80 2.38
C VAL A 77 4.51 -3.03 2.83
N TYR A 78 4.29 -2.88 4.14
CA TYR A 78 3.29 -1.94 4.66
C TYR A 78 3.55 -0.52 4.16
N GLY A 79 4.81 -0.09 4.12
CA GLY A 79 5.19 1.22 3.61
C GLY A 79 4.73 1.42 2.16
N ARG A 80 4.98 0.44 1.29
CA ARG A 80 4.55 0.47 -0.11
C ARG A 80 3.01 0.46 -0.25
N THR A 81 2.34 -0.33 0.59
CA THR A 81 0.87 -0.40 0.59
C THR A 81 0.25 0.93 1.04
N TYR A 82 0.79 1.57 2.05
CA TYR A 82 0.38 2.91 2.46
C TYR A 82 0.54 3.93 1.33
N LEU A 83 1.67 3.91 0.64
CA LEU A 83 1.91 4.76 -0.52
C LEU A 83 0.85 4.55 -1.61
N GLN A 84 0.51 3.30 -1.92
CA GLN A 84 -0.55 2.98 -2.88
C GLN A 84 -1.89 3.61 -2.51
N LEU A 85 -2.30 3.49 -1.25
CA LEU A 85 -3.56 4.05 -0.77
C LEU A 85 -3.53 5.58 -0.69
N LEU A 86 -2.40 6.18 -0.36
CA LEU A 86 -2.23 7.64 -0.34
C LEU A 86 -2.29 8.22 -1.75
N PHE A 87 -1.71 7.55 -2.74
CA PHE A 87 -1.80 7.97 -4.14
C PHE A 87 -3.24 7.92 -4.69
N LYS A 88 -4.08 7.03 -4.19
CA LYS A 88 -5.51 7.00 -4.57
C LYS A 88 -6.29 8.24 -4.10
N VAL A 89 -5.83 8.90 -3.05
CA VAL A 89 -6.44 10.13 -2.54
C VAL A 89 -6.05 11.34 -3.39
N GLN A 90 -4.90 11.27 -4.09
CA GLN A 90 -4.42 12.35 -4.94
C GLN A 90 -5.24 12.43 -6.22
N SER A 91 -5.68 13.63 -6.58
CA SER A 91 -6.11 13.93 -7.96
C SER A 91 -4.91 13.86 -8.92
N GLU A 92 -5.18 13.82 -10.21
CA GLU A 92 -4.13 13.89 -11.25
C GLU A 92 -3.53 15.30 -11.38
N ASP A 93 -3.28 15.94 -10.24
CA ASP A 93 -2.71 17.28 -10.18
C ASP A 93 -1.20 17.26 -10.36
N SER A 94 -0.68 18.37 -10.88
CA SER A 94 0.75 18.60 -11.14
C SER A 94 1.65 18.41 -9.91
N ASN A 95 1.13 18.65 -8.70
CA ASN A 95 1.87 18.51 -7.46
C ASN A 95 2.23 17.05 -7.12
N ALA A 96 1.48 16.08 -7.62
CA ALA A 96 1.73 14.67 -7.40
C ALA A 96 2.61 14.02 -8.50
N VAL A 97 2.86 14.69 -9.62
CA VAL A 97 3.57 14.13 -10.78
C VAL A 97 4.99 13.68 -10.42
N LEU A 98 5.74 14.49 -9.69
CA LEU A 98 7.13 14.17 -9.31
C LEU A 98 7.19 12.98 -8.36
N VAL A 99 6.31 12.92 -7.36
CA VAL A 99 6.28 11.80 -6.40
C VAL A 99 5.76 10.52 -7.05
N ARG A 100 4.87 10.61 -8.06
CA ARG A 100 4.45 9.46 -8.86
C ARG A 100 5.61 8.91 -9.68
N ALA A 101 6.36 9.78 -10.37
CA ALA A 101 7.54 9.38 -11.13
C ALA A 101 8.61 8.72 -10.22
N GLN A 102 8.81 9.24 -9.02
CA GLN A 102 9.70 8.63 -8.04
C GLN A 102 9.19 7.25 -7.59
N MET A 103 7.89 7.11 -7.36
CA MET A 103 7.28 5.83 -7.00
C MET A 103 7.43 4.80 -8.12
N ASP A 104 7.22 5.22 -9.38
CA ASP A 104 7.40 4.35 -10.55
C ASP A 104 8.84 3.86 -10.68
N GLN A 105 9.81 4.70 -10.36
CA GLN A 105 11.22 4.32 -10.33
C GLN A 105 11.49 3.27 -9.23
N LEU A 106 10.95 3.46 -8.03
CA LEU A 106 11.07 2.51 -6.93
C LEU A 106 10.34 1.18 -7.23
N ASP A 107 9.20 1.23 -7.88
CA ASP A 107 8.49 0.04 -8.35
C ASP A 107 9.30 -0.73 -9.41
N SER A 108 9.98 -0.02 -10.30
CA SER A 108 10.88 -0.64 -11.28
C SER A 108 12.06 -1.32 -10.60
N GLN A 109 12.63 -0.70 -9.56
CA GLN A 109 13.69 -1.30 -8.74
C GLN A 109 13.19 -2.57 -8.04
N LEU A 110 12.01 -2.52 -7.39
CA LEU A 110 11.42 -3.70 -6.75
C LEU A 110 11.17 -4.82 -7.77
N ARG A 111 10.58 -4.51 -8.94
CA ARG A 111 10.30 -5.51 -9.98
C ARG A 111 11.55 -6.21 -10.49
N SER A 112 12.70 -5.55 -10.51
CA SER A 112 13.97 -6.14 -10.95
C SER A 112 14.45 -7.28 -10.04
N MET A 113 14.00 -7.30 -8.79
CA MET A 113 14.39 -8.31 -7.79
C MET A 113 13.19 -9.12 -7.25
N PHE A 114 12.00 -8.97 -7.84
CA PHE A 114 10.76 -9.53 -7.32
C PHE A 114 10.41 -10.87 -7.96
N THR A 115 10.04 -11.82 -7.13
CA THR A 115 9.49 -13.11 -7.56
C THR A 115 8.04 -13.22 -7.12
N SER A 116 7.15 -13.42 -8.07
CA SER A 116 5.74 -13.69 -7.79
C SER A 116 5.57 -14.97 -6.98
N GLY A 117 4.65 -14.96 -6.03
CA GLY A 117 4.45 -16.07 -5.11
C GLY A 117 3.18 -15.91 -4.28
N GLY A 118 3.22 -16.43 -3.06
CA GLY A 118 2.10 -16.32 -2.12
C GLY A 118 1.86 -14.88 -1.66
N PHE A 119 0.66 -14.66 -1.12
CA PHE A 119 0.30 -13.38 -0.54
C PHE A 119 1.17 -13.09 0.71
N ALA A 120 1.69 -11.86 0.81
CA ALA A 120 2.69 -11.50 1.81
C ALA A 120 2.13 -11.49 3.26
N TRP A 121 0.82 -11.31 3.41
CA TRP A 121 0.15 -11.24 4.70
C TRP A 121 -0.81 -12.42 4.92
N ASP A 122 -1.69 -12.32 5.93
CA ASP A 122 -2.73 -13.32 6.17
C ASP A 122 -3.64 -13.45 4.95
N VAL A 123 -3.84 -14.69 4.49
CA VAL A 123 -4.64 -15.02 3.30
C VAL A 123 -6.08 -14.51 3.40
N ALA A 124 -6.62 -14.35 4.60
CA ALA A 124 -7.95 -13.76 4.81
C ALA A 124 -8.06 -12.30 4.34
N LEU A 125 -6.94 -11.60 4.20
CA LEU A 125 -6.87 -10.22 3.71
C LEU A 125 -6.71 -10.13 2.17
N GLU A 126 -6.32 -11.22 1.53
CA GLU A 126 -6.00 -11.23 0.09
C GLU A 126 -7.11 -10.65 -0.79
N PRO A 127 -8.42 -10.93 -0.56
CA PRO A 127 -9.49 -10.36 -1.38
C PRO A 127 -9.56 -8.83 -1.40
N ALA A 128 -9.03 -8.16 -0.37
CA ALA A 128 -8.97 -6.69 -0.32
C ALA A 128 -7.82 -6.09 -1.11
N PHE A 129 -6.85 -6.91 -1.52
CA PHE A 129 -5.61 -6.46 -2.16
C PHE A 129 -5.37 -7.23 -3.47
N PRO A 130 -6.21 -7.01 -4.50
CA PRO A 130 -6.09 -7.73 -5.77
C PRO A 130 -4.73 -7.49 -6.43
N ALA A 131 -4.16 -8.54 -7.02
CA ALA A 131 -2.83 -8.51 -7.63
C ALA A 131 -2.68 -7.50 -8.78
N THR A 132 -3.78 -7.14 -9.44
CA THR A 132 -3.79 -6.10 -10.48
C THR A 132 -3.37 -4.73 -9.98
N GLU A 133 -3.62 -4.45 -8.71
CA GLU A 133 -3.31 -3.17 -8.10
C GLU A 133 -2.22 -3.27 -7.02
N PHE A 134 -2.23 -4.35 -6.25
CA PHE A 134 -1.30 -4.59 -5.15
C PHE A 134 -0.34 -5.74 -5.47
N TRP A 135 0.19 -5.75 -6.69
CA TRP A 135 1.07 -6.81 -7.20
C TRP A 135 2.25 -7.11 -6.25
N PHE A 136 2.76 -6.09 -5.58
CA PHE A 136 3.85 -6.18 -4.61
C PHE A 136 3.50 -6.97 -3.33
N LEU A 137 2.23 -7.28 -3.09
CA LEU A 137 1.79 -8.17 -2.00
C LEU A 137 1.69 -9.63 -2.43
N HIS A 138 1.83 -9.93 -3.73
CA HIS A 138 1.70 -11.28 -4.30
C HIS A 138 3.07 -11.83 -4.72
N GLY A 139 3.99 -11.85 -3.78
CA GLY A 139 5.35 -12.32 -3.93
C GLY A 139 6.30 -11.65 -2.94
N GLN A 140 7.59 -11.74 -3.22
CA GLN A 140 8.63 -11.15 -2.38
C GLN A 140 9.90 -10.88 -3.18
N PRO A 141 10.78 -9.99 -2.70
CA PRO A 141 12.12 -9.90 -3.23
C PRO A 141 12.84 -11.24 -3.09
N SER A 142 13.52 -11.67 -4.12
CA SER A 142 14.37 -12.86 -4.07
C SER A 142 15.76 -12.52 -4.59
N PRO A 143 16.82 -13.16 -4.05
CA PRO A 143 18.14 -13.01 -4.62
C PRO A 143 18.12 -13.49 -6.06
N ASN A 144 18.66 -12.68 -6.97
CA ASN A 144 18.89 -13.14 -8.35
C ASN A 144 19.74 -14.39 -8.31
N THR A 145 19.16 -15.53 -8.54
CA THR A 145 19.87 -16.76 -8.85
C THR A 145 20.39 -16.61 -10.28
N SER A 146 21.59 -16.05 -10.39
CA SER A 146 22.36 -16.10 -11.62
C SER A 146 22.97 -17.48 -11.77
#